data_5b6ea6e27b1ce99997060d0a078cb24e
#
_entry.id   5b6ea6e27b1ce99997060d0a078cb24e
#
_cell.length_a   1.000
_cell.length_b   1.000
_cell.length_c   1.000
_cell.angle_alpha   90.00
_cell.angle_beta   90.00
_cell.angle_gamma   90.00
#
_symmetry.space_group_name_H-M   'P 1'
#
loop_
_entity.id
_entity.type
_entity.pdbx_description
1 polymer ?
#
loop_
_entity_poly.entity_id
_entity_poly.type
_entity_poly.pdbx_seq_one_letter_code
_entity_poly.pdbx_strand_id
1 'polypeptide(L)'
;TFTQRAAGEMRDRLRTMGVGGVQARTFHAAARRQLQYFWPQIAGDLPWKLLDNKFPLVGRAARSAGLDSGKEMVRDLLGEIEWAKSSVIGPDDYAERVAGTKRTPPADAAKVAQVYRAYEESKTSPDGMLLDFDDLLLHVAGALENAPAVAEEFRAQYQSFVVDEYQDVTPLQQRVLEGWLGQRDDLTVVGDANQTIYSFTGATPEYLLNFSRTYEHATVVKLQRDYRSTPEITDLANTVIGKAKGREAGTRLELQGMREHGPQPTFTAYDDEPTEAREVAIQIRELLDAGVPAREIAVLYRINAQSAAFEAALADAGIMYQVRGGEGFFQRGEIREAIRALVAASRRGDLPDDPVAVARAALGPLGLTPTEPEGAKARERWQTLGALVDLIEEIVRSREAETLPEVLMSLRRRADAKQPPS
;
A
#
# COMPACT_ATOMS: atom_id res chain seq x y z
N THR A 1 -7.96 6.26 -4.68
CA THR A 1 -7.32 4.99 -5.02
C THR A 1 -6.76 4.30 -3.77
N PHE A 2 -6.43 3.01 -3.89
CA PHE A 2 -6.04 2.18 -2.74
C PHE A 2 -4.58 2.38 -2.31
N THR A 3 -3.63 2.50 -3.25
CA THR A 3 -2.20 2.58 -2.94
C THR A 3 -1.58 3.96 -3.22
N GLN A 4 -0.52 4.30 -2.49
CA GLN A 4 0.25 5.53 -2.72
C GLN A 4 0.88 5.55 -4.13
N ARG A 5 1.34 4.38 -4.61
CA ARG A 5 1.89 4.23 -5.96
C ARG A 5 0.83 4.56 -7.02
N ALA A 6 -0.35 3.95 -6.94
CA ALA A 6 -1.44 4.25 -7.87
C ALA A 6 -1.84 5.73 -7.83
N ALA A 7 -1.86 6.35 -6.63
CA ALA A 7 -2.07 7.79 -6.50
C ALA A 7 -0.97 8.62 -7.18
N GLY A 8 0.29 8.16 -7.11
CA GLY A 8 1.42 8.77 -7.82
C GLY A 8 1.24 8.70 -9.33
N GLU A 9 1.02 7.50 -9.86
CA GLU A 9 0.80 7.27 -11.29
C GLU A 9 -0.38 8.08 -11.85
N MET A 10 -1.48 8.18 -11.09
CA MET A 10 -2.62 9.02 -11.47
C MET A 10 -2.24 10.50 -11.55
N ARG A 11 -1.51 11.02 -10.56
CA ARG A 11 -1.05 12.42 -10.58
C ARG A 11 -0.19 12.71 -11.80
N ASP A 12 0.73 11.80 -12.13
CA ASP A 12 1.63 11.97 -13.26
C ASP A 12 0.87 11.94 -14.58
N ARG A 13 -0.09 11.03 -14.74
CA ARG A 13 -0.96 10.98 -15.92
C ARG A 13 -1.81 12.24 -16.05
N LEU A 14 -2.45 12.69 -14.96
CA LEU A 14 -3.25 13.92 -14.98
C LEU A 14 -2.40 15.13 -15.37
N ARG A 15 -1.17 15.22 -14.84
CA ARG A 15 -0.22 16.29 -15.21
C ARG A 15 0.16 16.24 -16.71
N THR A 16 0.46 15.05 -17.22
CA THR A 16 0.78 14.84 -18.65
C THR A 16 -0.40 15.23 -19.55
N MET A 17 -1.64 15.00 -19.10
CA MET A 17 -2.85 15.40 -19.80
C MET A 17 -3.19 16.90 -19.64
N GLY A 18 -2.40 17.68 -18.91
CA GLY A 18 -2.67 19.09 -18.63
C GLY A 18 -3.83 19.34 -17.66
N VAL A 19 -4.28 18.30 -16.95
CA VAL A 19 -5.39 18.43 -15.99
C VAL A 19 -4.83 18.89 -14.64
N GLY A 20 -5.07 20.17 -14.31
CA GLY A 20 -4.73 20.76 -13.02
C GLY A 20 -5.90 20.74 -12.04
N GLY A 21 -5.60 20.89 -10.73
CA GLY A 21 -6.62 21.01 -9.69
C GLY A 21 -7.21 19.70 -9.16
N VAL A 22 -7.01 18.58 -9.83
CA VAL A 22 -7.45 17.25 -9.34
C VAL A 22 -6.45 16.71 -8.33
N GLN A 23 -6.97 16.21 -7.20
CA GLN A 23 -6.15 15.62 -6.13
C GLN A 23 -6.28 14.09 -6.13
N ALA A 24 -5.28 13.40 -6.67
CA ALA A 24 -5.20 11.95 -6.59
C ALA A 24 -4.49 11.52 -5.29
N ARG A 25 -5.21 10.83 -4.40
CA ARG A 25 -4.76 10.41 -3.06
C ARG A 25 -5.34 9.06 -2.66
N THR A 26 -4.70 8.41 -1.70
CA THR A 26 -5.36 7.32 -0.95
C THR A 26 -6.35 7.91 0.06
N PHE A 27 -7.33 7.10 0.52
CA PHE A 27 -8.26 7.50 1.57
C PHE A 27 -7.54 8.04 2.81
N HIS A 28 -6.55 7.30 3.30
CA HIS A 28 -5.76 7.70 4.49
C HIS A 28 -4.98 9.00 4.29
N ALA A 29 -4.37 9.19 3.11
CA ALA A 29 -3.64 10.44 2.82
C ALA A 29 -4.58 11.64 2.73
N ALA A 30 -5.78 11.45 2.16
CA ALA A 30 -6.81 12.49 2.13
C ALA A 30 -7.31 12.80 3.56
N ALA A 31 -7.67 11.77 4.33
CA ALA A 31 -8.13 11.91 5.71
C ALA A 31 -7.10 12.60 6.61
N ARG A 32 -5.83 12.20 6.53
CA ARG A 32 -4.76 12.83 7.31
C ARG A 32 -4.66 14.33 7.04
N ARG A 33 -4.71 14.74 5.77
CA ARG A 33 -4.66 16.16 5.39
C ARG A 33 -5.86 16.94 5.91
N GLN A 34 -7.05 16.36 5.79
CA GLN A 34 -8.27 16.98 6.31
C GLN A 34 -8.23 17.10 7.81
N LEU A 35 -7.82 16.04 8.51
CA LEU A 35 -7.72 16.05 9.96
C LEU A 35 -6.71 17.10 10.45
N GLN A 36 -5.57 17.24 9.78
CA GLN A 36 -4.61 18.30 10.10
C GLN A 36 -5.21 19.71 9.97
N TYR A 37 -6.06 19.93 8.98
CA TYR A 37 -6.70 21.22 8.75
C TYR A 37 -7.84 21.50 9.73
N PHE A 38 -8.73 20.51 9.94
CA PHE A 38 -9.91 20.69 10.77
C PHE A 38 -9.71 20.38 12.25
N TRP A 39 -8.57 19.84 12.65
CA TRP A 39 -8.34 19.41 14.04
C TRP A 39 -8.62 20.49 15.08
N PRO A 40 -8.20 21.76 14.91
CA PRO A 40 -8.52 22.82 15.87
C PRO A 40 -10.03 23.06 16.05
N GLN A 41 -10.82 22.81 15.01
CA GLN A 41 -12.29 22.96 15.06
C GLN A 41 -12.99 21.75 15.72
N ILE A 42 -12.35 20.58 15.73
CA ILE A 42 -12.91 19.31 16.22
C ILE A 42 -12.49 19.03 17.66
N ALA A 43 -11.21 19.22 17.97
CA ALA A 43 -10.57 18.82 19.23
C ALA A 43 -9.83 19.97 19.92
N GLY A 44 -9.95 21.22 19.42
CA GLY A 44 -9.25 22.38 19.98
C GLY A 44 -7.73 22.22 19.94
N ASP A 45 -7.07 22.64 21.03
CA ASP A 45 -5.61 22.63 21.13
C ASP A 45 -5.01 21.27 21.55
N LEU A 46 -5.82 20.21 21.62
CA LEU A 46 -5.32 18.88 21.99
C LEU A 46 -4.36 18.37 20.91
N PRO A 47 -3.05 18.19 21.22
CA PRO A 47 -2.11 17.71 20.21
C PRO A 47 -2.33 16.24 19.88
N TRP A 48 -2.04 15.86 18.64
CA TRP A 48 -2.02 14.47 18.23
C TRP A 48 -0.75 14.11 17.45
N LYS A 49 -0.37 12.85 17.52
CA LYS A 49 0.75 12.27 16.77
C LYS A 49 0.32 10.99 16.10
N LEU A 50 0.87 10.74 14.91
CA LEU A 50 0.67 9.45 14.24
C LEU A 50 1.41 8.35 15.01
N LEU A 51 0.71 7.26 15.28
CA LEU A 51 1.27 6.06 15.89
C LEU A 51 1.90 5.17 14.81
N ASP A 52 3.21 5.30 14.65
CA ASP A 52 3.95 4.57 13.61
C ASP A 52 4.13 3.09 13.93
N ASN A 53 4.20 2.73 15.22
CA ASN A 53 4.41 1.36 15.66
C ASN A 53 3.39 0.97 16.74
N LYS A 54 2.36 0.23 16.32
CA LYS A 54 1.28 -0.29 17.19
C LYS A 54 1.75 -1.46 18.06
N PHE A 55 2.80 -2.17 17.64
CA PHE A 55 3.23 -3.45 18.22
C PHE A 55 3.48 -3.41 19.73
N PRO A 56 4.21 -2.43 20.30
CA PRO A 56 4.44 -2.35 21.75
C PRO A 56 3.16 -2.12 22.55
N LEU A 57 2.21 -1.34 22.00
CA LEU A 57 0.93 -1.04 22.66
C LEU A 57 0.06 -2.28 22.73
N VAL A 58 -0.13 -2.96 21.59
CA VAL A 58 -0.91 -4.20 21.54
C VAL A 58 -0.25 -5.31 22.37
N GLY A 59 1.09 -5.42 22.38
CA GLY A 59 1.79 -6.38 23.23
C GLY A 59 1.58 -6.12 24.75
N ARG A 60 1.47 -4.87 25.18
CA ARG A 60 1.09 -4.52 26.57
C ARG A 60 -0.37 -4.87 26.85
N ALA A 61 -1.27 -4.53 25.94
CA ALA A 61 -2.70 -4.82 26.05
C ALA A 61 -2.95 -6.35 26.10
N ALA A 62 -2.24 -7.14 25.31
CA ALA A 62 -2.32 -8.61 25.34
C ALA A 62 -1.93 -9.18 26.71
N ARG A 63 -0.81 -8.70 27.27
CA ARG A 63 -0.38 -9.10 28.64
C ARG A 63 -1.41 -8.74 29.69
N SER A 64 -2.02 -7.55 29.64
CA SER A 64 -3.03 -7.13 30.61
C SER A 64 -4.32 -7.99 30.52
N ALA A 65 -4.63 -8.52 29.33
CA ALA A 65 -5.74 -9.45 29.13
C ALA A 65 -5.38 -10.93 29.41
N GLY A 66 -4.15 -11.21 29.86
CA GLY A 66 -3.69 -12.57 30.14
C GLY A 66 -3.50 -13.43 28.89
N LEU A 67 -3.18 -12.79 27.75
CA LEU A 67 -2.82 -13.48 26.53
C LEU A 67 -1.28 -13.50 26.34
N ASP A 68 -0.81 -14.45 25.52
CA ASP A 68 0.57 -14.45 25.07
C ASP A 68 0.91 -13.13 24.37
N SER A 69 2.10 -12.59 24.63
CA SER A 69 2.62 -11.38 23.99
C SER A 69 3.79 -11.67 23.05
N GLY A 70 3.93 -12.90 22.61
CA GLY A 70 4.86 -13.30 21.57
C GLY A 70 4.58 -12.61 20.24
N LYS A 71 5.60 -12.54 19.38
CA LYS A 71 5.49 -11.76 18.11
C LYS A 71 4.33 -12.21 17.22
N GLU A 72 4.04 -13.49 17.18
CA GLU A 72 2.97 -14.06 16.33
C GLU A 72 1.60 -13.63 16.86
N MET A 73 1.32 -13.88 18.13
CA MET A 73 0.06 -13.49 18.76
C MET A 73 -0.20 -11.98 18.64
N VAL A 74 0.81 -11.16 18.90
CA VAL A 74 0.66 -9.69 18.77
C VAL A 74 0.38 -9.28 17.33
N ARG A 75 0.96 -9.95 16.32
CA ARG A 75 0.68 -9.70 14.91
C ARG A 75 -0.76 -10.06 14.56
N ASP A 76 -1.23 -11.20 15.04
CA ASP A 76 -2.59 -11.67 14.78
C ASP A 76 -3.62 -10.77 15.46
N LEU A 77 -3.37 -10.34 16.71
CA LEU A 77 -4.21 -9.36 17.42
C LEU A 77 -4.24 -8.01 16.71
N LEU A 78 -3.10 -7.55 16.16
CA LEU A 78 -3.04 -6.33 15.35
C LEU A 78 -3.92 -6.44 14.10
N GLY A 79 -3.80 -7.53 13.35
CA GLY A 79 -4.61 -7.77 12.16
C GLY A 79 -6.11 -7.84 12.49
N GLU A 80 -6.46 -8.38 13.66
CA GLU A 80 -7.84 -8.47 14.12
C GLU A 80 -8.42 -7.11 14.53
N ILE A 81 -7.65 -6.29 15.24
CA ILE A 81 -8.03 -4.92 15.60
C ILE A 81 -8.17 -4.04 14.34
N GLU A 82 -7.24 -4.14 13.40
CA GLU A 82 -7.32 -3.41 12.12
C GLU A 82 -8.56 -3.80 11.33
N TRP A 83 -8.86 -5.10 11.25
CA TRP A 83 -10.10 -5.57 10.61
C TRP A 83 -11.35 -5.02 11.31
N ALA A 84 -11.40 -5.07 12.64
CA ALA A 84 -12.54 -4.56 13.40
C ALA A 84 -12.76 -3.06 13.17
N LYS A 85 -11.69 -2.25 13.21
CA LYS A 85 -11.74 -0.80 12.93
C LYS A 85 -12.19 -0.52 11.50
N SER A 86 -11.60 -1.20 10.52
CA SER A 86 -11.97 -1.08 9.11
C SER A 86 -13.42 -1.48 8.85
N SER A 87 -13.98 -2.40 9.67
CA SER A 87 -15.36 -2.85 9.62
C SER A 87 -16.32 -2.00 10.48
N VAL A 88 -15.81 -0.90 11.08
CA VAL A 88 -16.57 -0.01 11.98
C VAL A 88 -17.13 -0.78 13.18
N ILE A 89 -16.36 -1.70 13.75
CA ILE A 89 -16.70 -2.48 14.93
C ILE A 89 -15.87 -1.96 16.10
N GLY A 90 -16.54 -1.42 17.12
CA GLY A 90 -15.89 -0.99 18.36
C GLY A 90 -15.52 -2.17 19.27
N PRO A 91 -14.65 -1.94 20.30
CA PRO A 91 -14.26 -3.00 21.23
C PRO A 91 -15.45 -3.59 22.03
N ASP A 92 -16.50 -2.81 22.26
CA ASP A 92 -17.67 -3.25 23.02
C ASP A 92 -18.55 -4.21 22.21
N ASP A 93 -18.64 -4.00 20.90
CA ASP A 93 -19.47 -4.80 19.99
C ASP A 93 -18.70 -5.97 19.36
N TYR A 94 -17.38 -6.01 19.54
CA TYR A 94 -16.49 -6.94 18.81
C TYR A 94 -16.90 -8.40 18.96
N ALA A 95 -17.11 -8.88 20.21
CA ALA A 95 -17.38 -10.28 20.47
C ALA A 95 -18.71 -10.75 19.83
N GLU A 96 -19.75 -9.92 19.88
CA GLU A 96 -21.03 -10.20 19.25
C GLU A 96 -20.92 -10.18 17.73
N ARG A 97 -20.28 -9.16 17.19
CA ARG A 97 -20.18 -8.97 15.72
C ARG A 97 -19.34 -10.05 15.06
N VAL A 98 -18.22 -10.44 15.67
CA VAL A 98 -17.36 -11.48 15.09
C VAL A 98 -18.03 -12.85 15.08
N ALA A 99 -18.86 -13.16 16.07
CA ALA A 99 -19.64 -14.42 16.12
C ALA A 99 -20.60 -14.58 14.93
N GLY A 100 -21.06 -13.48 14.34
CA GLY A 100 -21.89 -13.47 13.13
C GLY A 100 -21.11 -13.62 11.83
N THR A 101 -19.79 -13.76 11.87
CA THR A 101 -18.92 -13.88 10.69
C THR A 101 -18.32 -15.29 10.56
N LYS A 102 -17.67 -15.56 9.44
CA LYS A 102 -16.85 -16.79 9.25
C LYS A 102 -15.41 -16.61 9.77
N ARG A 103 -15.12 -15.52 10.44
CA ARG A 103 -13.80 -15.17 10.92
C ARG A 103 -13.45 -15.95 12.17
N THR A 104 -12.24 -16.42 12.28
CA THR A 104 -11.69 -17.07 13.48
C THR A 104 -10.77 -16.10 14.20
N PRO A 105 -11.16 -15.55 15.36
CA PRO A 105 -10.27 -14.71 16.17
C PRO A 105 -9.02 -15.47 16.62
N PRO A 106 -7.89 -14.77 16.87
CA PRO A 106 -6.65 -15.40 17.34
C PRO A 106 -6.71 -15.92 18.78
N ALA A 107 -7.72 -15.51 19.54
CA ALA A 107 -8.01 -15.96 20.91
C ALA A 107 -9.52 -15.87 21.17
N ASP A 108 -9.94 -16.18 22.39
CA ASP A 108 -11.32 -15.96 22.84
C ASP A 108 -11.78 -14.54 22.53
N ALA A 109 -12.96 -14.40 21.91
CA ALA A 109 -13.44 -13.12 21.39
C ALA A 109 -13.58 -12.04 22.47
N ALA A 110 -13.96 -12.42 23.70
CA ALA A 110 -14.06 -11.49 24.82
C ALA A 110 -12.66 -11.00 25.26
N LYS A 111 -11.65 -11.86 25.21
CA LYS A 111 -10.26 -11.45 25.47
C LYS A 111 -9.71 -10.55 24.38
N VAL A 112 -10.01 -10.83 23.11
CA VAL A 112 -9.63 -9.95 22.01
C VAL A 112 -10.29 -8.58 22.17
N ALA A 113 -11.57 -8.53 22.56
CA ALA A 113 -12.27 -7.27 22.87
C ALA A 113 -11.60 -6.50 24.01
N GLN A 114 -11.13 -7.19 25.07
CA GLN A 114 -10.35 -6.57 26.16
C GLN A 114 -9.01 -5.98 25.65
N VAL A 115 -8.28 -6.71 24.82
CA VAL A 115 -7.04 -6.22 24.22
C VAL A 115 -7.31 -4.99 23.37
N TYR A 116 -8.35 -5.04 22.55
CA TYR A 116 -8.72 -3.92 21.68
C TYR A 116 -9.08 -2.68 22.52
N ARG A 117 -9.90 -2.82 23.56
CA ARG A 117 -10.23 -1.71 24.47
C ARG A 117 -8.99 -1.13 25.14
N ALA A 118 -8.15 -1.97 25.73
CA ALA A 118 -6.93 -1.54 26.39
C ALA A 118 -5.94 -0.85 25.42
N TYR A 119 -5.90 -1.31 24.16
CA TYR A 119 -5.12 -0.66 23.10
C TYR A 119 -5.67 0.75 22.80
N GLU A 120 -6.99 0.91 22.61
CA GLU A 120 -7.61 2.21 22.36
C GLU A 120 -7.41 3.19 23.53
N GLU A 121 -7.62 2.74 24.75
CA GLU A 121 -7.38 3.53 25.97
C GLU A 121 -5.94 4.00 26.08
N SER A 122 -4.98 3.16 25.71
CA SER A 122 -3.56 3.47 25.78
C SER A 122 -3.09 4.55 24.79
N LYS A 123 -3.92 4.93 23.81
CA LYS A 123 -3.62 5.96 22.83
C LYS A 123 -3.97 7.37 23.31
N THR A 124 -4.73 7.50 24.38
CA THR A 124 -5.18 8.80 24.91
C THR A 124 -4.46 9.12 26.22
N SER A 125 -3.93 10.32 26.33
CA SER A 125 -3.32 10.85 27.53
C SER A 125 -3.71 12.32 27.73
N PRO A 126 -3.51 12.90 28.94
CA PRO A 126 -3.70 14.33 29.18
C PRO A 126 -2.85 15.22 28.25
N ASP A 127 -1.70 14.71 27.78
CA ASP A 127 -0.75 15.45 26.96
C ASP A 127 -1.04 15.33 25.44
N GLY A 128 -2.08 14.57 25.05
CA GLY A 128 -2.45 14.41 23.65
C GLY A 128 -2.90 13.00 23.27
N MET A 129 -3.11 12.81 21.98
CA MET A 129 -3.61 11.57 21.39
C MET A 129 -2.58 10.94 20.45
N LEU A 130 -2.51 9.61 20.46
CA LEU A 130 -1.85 8.83 19.43
C LEU A 130 -2.92 8.30 18.46
N LEU A 131 -2.80 8.63 17.18
CA LEU A 131 -3.74 8.18 16.16
C LEU A 131 -3.04 7.17 15.25
N ASP A 132 -3.59 5.98 15.13
CA ASP A 132 -3.18 5.06 14.08
C ASP A 132 -3.84 5.40 12.74
N PHE A 133 -3.54 4.64 11.67
CA PHE A 133 -4.06 4.95 10.35
C PHE A 133 -5.59 4.88 10.28
N ASP A 134 -6.21 3.91 10.95
CA ASP A 134 -7.67 3.77 10.96
C ASP A 134 -8.34 4.90 11.75
N ASP A 135 -7.68 5.42 12.81
CA ASP A 135 -8.17 6.57 13.55
C ASP A 135 -8.28 7.82 12.68
N LEU A 136 -7.39 7.99 11.70
CA LEU A 136 -7.49 9.11 10.77
C LEU A 136 -8.83 9.11 10.04
N LEU A 137 -9.28 7.94 9.60
CA LEU A 137 -10.57 7.76 8.92
C LEU A 137 -11.74 7.90 9.90
N LEU A 138 -11.65 7.28 11.09
CA LEU A 138 -12.69 7.35 12.12
C LEU A 138 -12.94 8.80 12.56
N HIS A 139 -11.89 9.57 12.83
CA HIS A 139 -12.02 10.98 13.24
C HIS A 139 -12.56 11.86 12.11
N VAL A 140 -12.16 11.62 10.86
CA VAL A 140 -12.72 12.36 9.71
C VAL A 140 -14.20 12.02 9.53
N ALA A 141 -14.59 10.75 9.58
CA ALA A 141 -15.99 10.35 9.49
C ALA A 141 -16.81 11.00 10.61
N GLY A 142 -16.34 10.89 11.86
CA GLY A 142 -17.00 11.52 13.00
C GLY A 142 -17.10 13.04 12.91
N ALA A 143 -16.08 13.71 12.39
CA ALA A 143 -16.11 15.17 12.18
C ALA A 143 -17.14 15.58 11.11
N LEU A 144 -17.20 14.85 9.99
CA LEU A 144 -18.16 15.14 8.92
C LEU A 144 -19.60 14.86 9.33
N GLU A 145 -19.83 13.93 10.27
CA GLU A 145 -21.15 13.60 10.80
C GLU A 145 -21.62 14.58 11.91
N ASN A 146 -20.71 15.02 12.77
CA ASN A 146 -21.05 15.76 14.00
C ASN A 146 -20.69 17.23 13.97
N ALA A 147 -19.93 17.71 12.97
CA ALA A 147 -19.54 19.12 12.82
C ALA A 147 -20.03 19.67 11.46
N PRO A 148 -21.28 20.15 11.34
CA PRO A 148 -21.85 20.61 10.07
C PRO A 148 -21.02 21.65 9.35
N ALA A 149 -20.42 22.60 10.06
CA ALA A 149 -19.57 23.63 9.47
C ALA A 149 -18.34 23.06 8.78
N VAL A 150 -17.69 22.04 9.39
CA VAL A 150 -16.56 21.30 8.80
C VAL A 150 -17.00 20.55 7.53
N ALA A 151 -18.18 19.91 7.60
CA ALA A 151 -18.72 19.17 6.47
C ALA A 151 -19.07 20.09 5.29
N GLU A 152 -19.68 21.25 5.55
CA GLU A 152 -20.03 22.24 4.54
C GLU A 152 -18.78 22.83 3.87
N GLU A 153 -17.79 23.24 4.65
CA GLU A 153 -16.53 23.79 4.13
C GLU A 153 -15.82 22.78 3.25
N PHE A 154 -15.75 21.51 3.69
CA PHE A 154 -15.17 20.43 2.90
C PHE A 154 -15.92 20.19 1.58
N ARG A 155 -17.24 20.10 1.64
CA ARG A 155 -18.09 19.85 0.46
C ARG A 155 -18.10 21.01 -0.52
N ALA A 156 -17.90 22.24 -0.06
CA ALA A 156 -17.72 23.40 -0.94
C ALA A 156 -16.42 23.31 -1.76
N GLN A 157 -15.36 22.73 -1.17
CA GLN A 157 -14.07 22.61 -1.83
C GLN A 157 -14.01 21.37 -2.78
N TYR A 158 -14.60 20.25 -2.37
CA TYR A 158 -14.54 18.97 -3.11
C TYR A 158 -15.94 18.58 -3.58
N GLN A 159 -16.20 18.79 -4.87
CA GLN A 159 -17.54 18.64 -5.43
C GLN A 159 -17.79 17.28 -6.07
N SER A 160 -16.78 16.64 -6.64
CA SER A 160 -16.91 15.32 -7.27
C SER A 160 -15.79 14.38 -6.85
N PHE A 161 -16.08 13.09 -6.86
CA PHE A 161 -15.15 12.03 -6.47
C PHE A 161 -15.06 10.96 -7.55
N VAL A 162 -13.83 10.49 -7.77
CA VAL A 162 -13.55 9.31 -8.58
C VAL A 162 -12.81 8.31 -7.69
N VAL A 163 -13.37 7.12 -7.51
CA VAL A 163 -12.79 6.06 -6.68
C VAL A 163 -12.41 4.89 -7.54
N ASP A 164 -11.12 4.58 -7.55
CA ASP A 164 -10.54 3.44 -8.22
C ASP A 164 -10.38 2.27 -7.24
N GLU A 165 -10.40 1.02 -7.76
CA GLU A 165 -10.37 -0.21 -6.97
C GLU A 165 -11.51 -0.27 -5.93
N TYR A 166 -12.72 0.12 -6.34
CA TYR A 166 -13.85 0.28 -5.42
C TYR A 166 -14.30 -1.04 -4.76
N GLN A 167 -13.95 -2.20 -5.34
CA GLN A 167 -14.17 -3.51 -4.73
C GLN A 167 -13.34 -3.75 -3.45
N ASP A 168 -12.27 -2.99 -3.25
CA ASP A 168 -11.40 -3.10 -2.08
C ASP A 168 -11.70 -2.06 -0.99
N VAL A 169 -12.77 -1.30 -1.14
CA VAL A 169 -13.19 -0.30 -0.14
C VAL A 169 -13.71 -1.02 1.12
N THR A 170 -13.23 -0.57 2.28
CA THR A 170 -13.72 -1.05 3.59
C THR A 170 -14.96 -0.28 4.04
N PRO A 171 -15.78 -0.81 4.97
CA PRO A 171 -16.91 -0.07 5.56
C PRO A 171 -16.52 1.30 6.12
N LEU A 172 -15.35 1.41 6.75
CA LEU A 172 -14.85 2.68 7.27
C LEU A 172 -14.52 3.68 6.15
N GLN A 173 -13.89 3.23 5.07
CA GLN A 173 -13.61 4.08 3.91
C GLN A 173 -14.90 4.52 3.21
N GLN A 174 -15.87 3.62 3.10
CA GLN A 174 -17.20 3.94 2.57
C GLN A 174 -17.89 5.01 3.40
N ARG A 175 -17.88 4.88 4.73
CA ARG A 175 -18.43 5.87 5.65
C ARG A 175 -17.81 7.25 5.47
N VAL A 176 -16.49 7.31 5.28
CA VAL A 176 -15.78 8.57 4.97
C VAL A 176 -16.23 9.13 3.62
N LEU A 177 -16.33 8.29 2.59
CA LEU A 177 -16.79 8.70 1.25
C LEU A 177 -18.21 9.27 1.30
N GLU A 178 -19.12 8.62 2.01
CA GLU A 178 -20.50 9.10 2.24
C GLU A 178 -20.51 10.46 2.97
N GLY A 179 -19.64 10.61 3.97
CA GLY A 179 -19.43 11.90 4.64
C GLY A 179 -18.94 12.99 3.71
N TRP A 180 -18.05 12.67 2.79
CA TRP A 180 -17.56 13.59 1.76
C TRP A 180 -18.64 13.99 0.75
N LEU A 181 -19.42 13.02 0.28
CA LEU A 181 -20.51 13.25 -0.67
C LEU A 181 -21.66 14.05 -0.03
N GLY A 182 -22.05 13.72 1.19
CA GLY A 182 -23.26 14.22 1.80
C GLY A 182 -24.49 13.72 1.04
N GLN A 183 -25.35 14.64 0.60
CA GLN A 183 -26.57 14.32 -0.16
C GLN A 183 -26.36 14.33 -1.69
N ARG A 184 -25.12 14.41 -2.13
CA ARG A 184 -24.77 14.45 -3.57
C ARG A 184 -24.49 13.05 -4.10
N ASP A 185 -24.54 12.93 -5.41
CA ASP A 185 -24.23 11.73 -6.17
C ASP A 185 -23.13 11.92 -7.23
N ASP A 186 -22.36 13.01 -7.11
CA ASP A 186 -21.22 13.33 -7.96
C ASP A 186 -20.06 12.35 -7.74
N LEU A 187 -20.31 11.07 -8.00
CA LEU A 187 -19.42 9.95 -7.75
C LEU A 187 -19.25 9.07 -8.98
N THR A 188 -18.01 8.82 -9.36
CA THR A 188 -17.64 7.79 -10.33
C THR A 188 -16.82 6.73 -9.64
N VAL A 189 -17.17 5.47 -9.79
CA VAL A 189 -16.41 4.35 -9.24
C VAL A 189 -15.92 3.42 -10.33
N VAL A 190 -14.73 2.86 -10.16
CA VAL A 190 -14.16 1.85 -11.05
C VAL A 190 -13.73 0.66 -10.19
N GLY A 191 -14.06 -0.55 -10.63
CA GLY A 191 -13.69 -1.74 -9.89
C GLY A 191 -14.15 -3.03 -10.59
N ASP A 192 -13.62 -4.14 -10.10
CA ASP A 192 -14.00 -5.49 -10.49
C ASP A 192 -14.21 -6.33 -9.22
N ALA A 193 -15.45 -6.72 -8.95
CA ALA A 193 -15.80 -7.49 -7.76
C ALA A 193 -15.05 -8.84 -7.67
N ASN A 194 -14.60 -9.38 -8.80
CA ASN A 194 -13.80 -10.63 -8.84
C ASN A 194 -12.32 -10.40 -8.46
N GLN A 195 -11.88 -9.16 -8.31
CA GLN A 195 -10.52 -8.79 -7.89
C GLN A 195 -10.45 -8.32 -6.43
N THR A 196 -11.44 -8.60 -5.60
CA THR A 196 -11.42 -8.32 -4.15
C THR A 196 -10.40 -9.22 -3.46
N ILE A 197 -9.19 -8.71 -3.23
CA ILE A 197 -8.06 -9.46 -2.65
C ILE A 197 -7.70 -9.03 -1.23
N TYR A 198 -8.35 -7.98 -0.70
CA TYR A 198 -8.10 -7.42 0.62
C TYR A 198 -9.24 -7.68 1.64
N SER A 199 -10.05 -8.72 1.42
CA SER A 199 -11.15 -9.08 2.33
C SER A 199 -10.68 -9.38 3.77
N PHE A 200 -9.45 -9.86 3.93
CA PHE A 200 -8.86 -10.12 5.24
C PHE A 200 -8.62 -8.85 6.08
N THR A 201 -8.54 -7.68 5.44
CA THR A 201 -8.46 -6.36 6.11
C THR A 201 -9.81 -5.65 6.25
N GLY A 202 -10.91 -6.29 5.86
CA GLY A 202 -12.26 -5.73 5.93
C GLY A 202 -12.79 -5.17 4.60
N ALA A 203 -12.05 -5.26 3.49
CA ALA A 203 -12.55 -4.88 2.18
C ALA A 203 -13.73 -5.78 1.75
N THR A 204 -14.69 -5.19 1.07
CA THR A 204 -15.88 -5.91 0.59
C THR A 204 -16.32 -5.41 -0.79
N PRO A 205 -16.65 -6.32 -1.73
CA PRO A 205 -17.18 -5.95 -3.04
C PRO A 205 -18.64 -5.49 -3.00
N GLU A 206 -19.32 -5.59 -1.84
CA GLU A 206 -20.76 -5.34 -1.71
C GLU A 206 -21.15 -3.93 -2.15
N TYR A 207 -20.31 -2.92 -1.90
CA TYR A 207 -20.59 -1.54 -2.34
C TYR A 207 -20.59 -1.43 -3.86
N LEU A 208 -19.66 -2.09 -4.54
CA LEU A 208 -19.64 -2.14 -6.01
C LEU A 208 -20.82 -2.94 -6.56
N LEU A 209 -21.11 -4.12 -5.99
CA LEU A 209 -22.21 -4.99 -6.42
C LEU A 209 -23.59 -4.36 -6.24
N ASN A 210 -23.74 -3.50 -5.24
CA ASN A 210 -25.00 -2.80 -4.93
C ASN A 210 -25.04 -1.37 -5.49
N PHE A 211 -24.01 -0.91 -6.20
CA PHE A 211 -23.85 0.49 -6.60
C PHE A 211 -25.10 1.04 -7.33
N SER A 212 -25.57 0.36 -8.36
CA SER A 212 -26.77 0.78 -9.11
C SER A 212 -28.07 0.70 -8.30
N ARG A 213 -28.09 -0.04 -7.18
CA ARG A 213 -29.24 -0.04 -6.27
C ARG A 213 -29.20 1.16 -5.33
N THR A 214 -28.01 1.56 -4.90
CA THR A 214 -27.80 2.73 -4.04
C THR A 214 -27.96 4.03 -4.83
N TYR A 215 -27.48 4.05 -6.08
CA TYR A 215 -27.53 5.18 -7.00
C TYR A 215 -28.37 4.79 -8.22
N GLU A 216 -29.68 4.99 -8.15
CA GLU A 216 -30.66 4.50 -9.15
C GLU A 216 -30.42 5.06 -10.54
N HIS A 217 -29.83 6.26 -10.65
CA HIS A 217 -29.53 6.92 -11.93
C HIS A 217 -28.09 6.67 -12.43
N ALA A 218 -27.34 5.77 -11.78
CA ALA A 218 -25.97 5.49 -12.17
C ALA A 218 -25.88 4.85 -13.58
N THR A 219 -25.01 5.39 -14.41
CA THR A 219 -24.66 4.78 -15.70
C THR A 219 -23.58 3.74 -15.50
N VAL A 220 -23.85 2.49 -15.88
CA VAL A 220 -22.88 1.38 -15.78
C VAL A 220 -22.19 1.18 -17.13
N VAL A 221 -20.87 1.36 -17.16
CA VAL A 221 -20.02 1.11 -18.33
C VAL A 221 -19.20 -0.15 -18.11
N LYS A 222 -19.29 -1.11 -19.02
CA LYS A 222 -18.55 -2.38 -18.97
C LYS A 222 -17.28 -2.26 -19.79
N LEU A 223 -16.10 -2.37 -19.14
CA LEU A 223 -14.80 -2.32 -19.79
C LEU A 223 -14.32 -3.73 -20.11
N GLN A 224 -14.58 -4.20 -21.32
CA GLN A 224 -14.25 -5.56 -21.77
C GLN A 224 -12.95 -5.62 -22.59
N ARG A 225 -12.48 -4.51 -23.14
CA ARG A 225 -11.26 -4.46 -23.95
C ARG A 225 -10.03 -4.34 -23.05
N ASP A 226 -9.14 -5.32 -23.12
CA ASP A 226 -7.87 -5.33 -22.41
C ASP A 226 -6.74 -4.92 -23.35
N TYR A 227 -6.15 -3.76 -23.07
CA TYR A 227 -5.01 -3.21 -23.81
C TYR A 227 -3.65 -3.55 -23.18
N ARG A 228 -3.65 -4.27 -22.07
CA ARG A 228 -2.43 -4.67 -21.33
C ARG A 228 -1.93 -6.03 -21.77
N SER A 229 -2.83 -7.00 -21.85
CA SER A 229 -2.51 -8.41 -22.02
C SER A 229 -2.72 -8.88 -23.46
N THR A 230 -2.01 -9.94 -23.83
CA THR A 230 -2.26 -10.63 -25.11
C THR A 230 -3.56 -11.44 -25.05
N PRO A 231 -4.18 -11.82 -26.18
CA PRO A 231 -5.36 -12.67 -26.20
C PRO A 231 -5.21 -13.96 -25.41
N GLU A 232 -4.05 -14.61 -25.48
CA GLU A 232 -3.76 -15.87 -24.78
C GLU A 232 -3.85 -15.73 -23.25
N ILE A 233 -3.42 -14.58 -22.73
CA ILE A 233 -3.49 -14.29 -21.29
C ILE A 233 -4.93 -13.98 -20.89
N THR A 234 -5.67 -13.20 -21.68
CA THR A 234 -7.08 -12.91 -21.40
C THR A 234 -7.96 -14.14 -21.50
N ASP A 235 -7.71 -15.04 -22.45
CA ASP A 235 -8.43 -16.31 -22.61
C ASP A 235 -8.19 -17.23 -21.39
N LEU A 236 -6.95 -17.31 -20.91
CA LEU A 236 -6.63 -18.03 -19.70
C LEU A 236 -7.35 -17.40 -18.48
N ALA A 237 -7.32 -16.10 -18.34
CA ALA A 237 -7.99 -15.37 -17.25
C ALA A 237 -9.51 -15.60 -17.30
N ASN A 238 -10.14 -15.51 -18.47
CA ASN A 238 -11.56 -15.81 -18.67
C ASN A 238 -11.90 -17.27 -18.29
N THR A 239 -11.01 -18.20 -18.63
CA THR A 239 -11.18 -19.63 -18.29
C THR A 239 -11.13 -19.84 -16.78
N VAL A 240 -10.17 -19.21 -16.09
CA VAL A 240 -10.02 -19.31 -14.63
C VAL A 240 -11.20 -18.68 -13.91
N ILE A 241 -11.54 -17.43 -14.23
CA ILE A 241 -12.65 -16.74 -13.58
C ILE A 241 -14.00 -17.39 -13.93
N GLY A 242 -14.09 -18.07 -15.07
CA GLY A 242 -15.25 -18.85 -15.47
C GLY A 242 -15.59 -19.97 -14.49
N LYS A 243 -14.65 -20.43 -13.66
CA LYS A 243 -14.85 -21.44 -12.61
C LYS A 243 -15.26 -20.84 -11.27
N ALA A 244 -15.18 -19.53 -11.10
CA ALA A 244 -15.59 -18.84 -9.88
C ALA A 244 -17.09 -19.05 -9.61
N LYS A 245 -17.43 -19.13 -8.32
CA LYS A 245 -18.80 -19.29 -7.84
C LYS A 245 -19.13 -18.10 -6.90
N GLY A 246 -20.41 -17.89 -6.66
CA GLY A 246 -20.86 -16.83 -5.77
C GLY A 246 -21.52 -15.67 -6.52
N ARG A 247 -21.83 -14.61 -5.80
CA ARG A 247 -22.55 -13.45 -6.33
C ARG A 247 -21.64 -12.64 -7.28
N GLU A 248 -20.38 -12.53 -6.95
CA GLU A 248 -19.36 -11.83 -7.74
C GLU A 248 -19.21 -12.44 -9.13
N ALA A 249 -19.36 -13.77 -9.25
CA ALA A 249 -19.31 -14.49 -10.50
C ALA A 249 -20.37 -14.02 -11.53
N GLY A 250 -21.48 -13.48 -11.05
CA GLY A 250 -22.54 -12.91 -11.90
C GLY A 250 -22.16 -11.56 -12.56
N THR A 251 -21.12 -10.91 -12.09
CA THR A 251 -20.64 -9.61 -12.59
C THR A 251 -19.42 -9.71 -13.50
N ARG A 252 -18.88 -10.90 -13.68
CA ARG A 252 -17.70 -11.10 -14.53
C ARG A 252 -17.97 -10.70 -15.95
N LEU A 253 -16.95 -10.12 -16.57
CA LEU A 253 -16.92 -9.75 -17.97
C LEU A 253 -16.03 -10.72 -18.72
N GLU A 254 -16.37 -11.02 -19.95
CA GLU A 254 -15.47 -11.71 -20.88
C GLU A 254 -14.52 -10.66 -21.47
N LEU A 255 -13.26 -10.74 -21.08
CA LEU A 255 -12.23 -9.81 -21.50
C LEU A 255 -11.75 -10.16 -22.92
N GLN A 256 -11.48 -9.15 -23.72
CA GLN A 256 -10.95 -9.25 -25.07
C GLN A 256 -9.57 -8.62 -25.13
N GLY A 257 -8.53 -9.43 -25.29
CA GLY A 257 -7.17 -8.92 -25.49
C GLY A 257 -7.06 -8.17 -26.79
N MET A 258 -6.59 -6.91 -26.71
CA MET A 258 -6.47 -6.01 -27.87
C MET A 258 -5.05 -5.90 -28.41
N ARG A 259 -4.09 -6.57 -27.78
CA ARG A 259 -2.71 -6.65 -28.27
C ARG A 259 -2.57 -7.72 -29.35
N GLU A 260 -1.46 -7.70 -30.07
CA GLU A 260 -1.07 -8.78 -30.95
C GLU A 260 -0.92 -10.10 -30.18
N HIS A 261 -1.10 -11.23 -30.87
CA HIS A 261 -0.94 -12.54 -30.30
C HIS A 261 0.47 -12.73 -29.73
N GLY A 262 0.54 -13.33 -28.56
CA GLY A 262 1.75 -13.66 -27.84
C GLY A 262 1.96 -15.17 -27.66
N PRO A 263 2.97 -15.58 -26.90
CA PRO A 263 3.17 -16.99 -26.60
C PRO A 263 2.05 -17.53 -25.73
N GLN A 264 1.75 -18.83 -25.88
CA GLN A 264 0.83 -19.53 -25.03
C GLN A 264 1.38 -19.64 -23.60
N PRO A 265 0.54 -19.42 -22.57
CA PRO A 265 0.92 -19.72 -21.20
C PRO A 265 1.31 -21.18 -21.02
N THR A 266 2.42 -21.43 -20.33
CA THR A 266 2.90 -22.78 -20.02
C THR A 266 2.73 -23.09 -18.54
N PHE A 267 2.56 -24.36 -18.22
CA PHE A 267 2.41 -24.86 -16.86
C PHE A 267 3.43 -25.97 -16.64
N THR A 268 4.27 -25.81 -15.63
CA THR A 268 5.28 -26.81 -15.26
C THR A 268 5.17 -27.11 -13.77
N ALA A 269 5.21 -28.37 -13.40
CA ALA A 269 5.26 -28.83 -12.03
C ALA A 269 6.69 -29.30 -11.71
N TYR A 270 7.14 -28.97 -10.50
CA TYR A 270 8.45 -29.35 -9.99
C TYR A 270 8.29 -30.13 -8.68
N ASP A 271 9.29 -30.96 -8.32
CA ASP A 271 9.22 -31.81 -7.14
C ASP A 271 9.41 -31.01 -5.83
N ASP A 272 10.16 -29.90 -5.90
CA ASP A 272 10.44 -29.03 -4.78
C ASP A 272 10.68 -27.56 -5.20
N GLU A 273 10.59 -26.67 -4.23
CA GLU A 273 10.75 -25.21 -4.43
C GLU A 273 12.17 -24.81 -4.91
N PRO A 274 13.29 -25.40 -4.40
CA PRO A 274 14.61 -25.09 -4.93
C PRO A 274 14.79 -25.48 -6.40
N THR A 275 14.18 -26.59 -6.85
CA THR A 275 14.19 -27.00 -8.24
C THR A 275 13.36 -26.05 -9.10
N GLU A 276 12.15 -25.68 -8.65
CA GLU A 276 11.32 -24.66 -9.32
C GLU A 276 12.11 -23.37 -9.51
N ALA A 277 12.71 -22.85 -8.45
CA ALA A 277 13.46 -21.58 -8.50
C ALA A 277 14.64 -21.63 -9.47
N ARG A 278 15.36 -22.76 -9.52
CA ARG A 278 16.50 -22.99 -10.43
C ARG A 278 16.06 -23.01 -11.90
N GLU A 279 15.00 -23.77 -12.18
CA GLU A 279 14.46 -23.88 -13.55
C GLU A 279 13.89 -22.53 -14.04
N VAL A 280 13.23 -21.77 -13.15
CA VAL A 280 12.79 -20.40 -13.46
C VAL A 280 13.99 -19.49 -13.75
N ALA A 281 15.08 -19.59 -13.00
CA ALA A 281 16.28 -18.81 -13.26
C ALA A 281 16.94 -19.17 -14.62
N ILE A 282 16.91 -20.46 -15.01
CA ILE A 282 17.36 -20.91 -16.33
C ILE A 282 16.50 -20.28 -17.44
N GLN A 283 15.17 -20.36 -17.33
CA GLN A 283 14.25 -19.77 -18.31
C GLN A 283 14.45 -18.24 -18.43
N ILE A 284 14.66 -17.57 -17.30
CA ILE A 284 14.96 -16.11 -17.32
C ILE A 284 16.27 -15.85 -18.05
N ARG A 285 17.31 -16.66 -17.85
CA ARG A 285 18.57 -16.53 -18.59
C ARG A 285 18.36 -16.67 -20.10
N GLU A 286 17.59 -17.67 -20.52
CA GLU A 286 17.24 -17.86 -21.93
C GLU A 286 16.52 -16.65 -22.53
N LEU A 287 15.57 -16.07 -21.79
CA LEU A 287 14.87 -14.84 -22.21
C LEU A 287 15.81 -13.66 -22.34
N LEU A 288 16.73 -13.48 -21.38
CA LEU A 288 17.71 -12.39 -21.41
C LEU A 288 18.67 -12.56 -22.60
N ASP A 289 19.13 -13.79 -22.85
CA ASP A 289 20.02 -14.10 -23.98
C ASP A 289 19.30 -13.93 -25.34
N ALA A 290 17.97 -14.13 -25.36
CA ALA A 290 17.12 -13.81 -26.51
C ALA A 290 16.82 -12.31 -26.68
N GLY A 291 17.33 -11.45 -25.78
CA GLY A 291 17.23 -9.99 -25.87
C GLY A 291 16.01 -9.39 -25.14
N VAL A 292 15.26 -10.18 -24.35
CA VAL A 292 14.17 -9.64 -23.52
C VAL A 292 14.79 -8.81 -22.38
N PRO A 293 14.43 -7.52 -22.23
CA PRO A 293 15.00 -6.70 -21.16
C PRO A 293 14.58 -7.22 -19.77
N ALA A 294 15.48 -7.24 -18.80
CA ALA A 294 15.21 -7.72 -17.45
C ALA A 294 14.01 -7.00 -16.79
N ARG A 295 13.81 -5.71 -17.07
CA ARG A 295 12.66 -4.92 -16.57
C ARG A 295 11.30 -5.41 -17.05
N GLU A 296 11.26 -6.20 -18.13
CA GLU A 296 10.03 -6.79 -18.70
C GLU A 296 9.74 -8.18 -18.14
N ILE A 297 10.59 -8.68 -17.23
CA ILE A 297 10.46 -9.99 -16.61
C ILE A 297 10.07 -9.82 -15.14
N ALA A 298 9.06 -10.55 -14.68
CA ALA A 298 8.66 -10.57 -13.29
C ALA A 298 8.41 -12.00 -12.80
N VAL A 299 8.93 -12.33 -11.61
CA VAL A 299 8.61 -13.55 -10.88
C VAL A 299 7.60 -13.23 -9.79
N LEU A 300 6.44 -13.86 -9.83
CA LEU A 300 5.39 -13.66 -8.85
C LEU A 300 5.24 -14.93 -7.99
N TYR A 301 5.19 -14.78 -6.70
CA TYR A 301 5.01 -15.86 -5.74
C TYR A 301 3.88 -15.55 -4.74
N ARG A 302 3.33 -16.58 -4.11
CA ARG A 302 2.14 -16.46 -3.26
C ARG A 302 2.43 -15.88 -1.87
N ILE A 303 3.60 -16.19 -1.31
CA ILE A 303 4.01 -15.72 0.03
C ILE A 303 5.45 -15.21 0.00
N ASN A 304 5.74 -14.20 0.83
CA ASN A 304 7.05 -13.55 0.86
C ASN A 304 8.21 -14.51 1.21
N ALA A 305 7.95 -15.58 1.95
CA ALA A 305 8.99 -16.56 2.30
C ALA A 305 9.57 -17.26 1.05
N GLN A 306 8.79 -17.41 -0.01
CA GLN A 306 9.23 -18.03 -1.27
C GLN A 306 10.30 -17.21 -1.99
N SER A 307 10.40 -15.88 -1.71
CA SER A 307 11.41 -15.04 -2.35
C SER A 307 12.84 -15.55 -2.15
N ALA A 308 13.12 -16.15 -0.99
CA ALA A 308 14.47 -16.61 -0.64
C ALA A 308 15.03 -17.64 -1.64
N ALA A 309 14.21 -18.61 -2.08
CA ALA A 309 14.61 -19.62 -3.06
C ALA A 309 14.88 -18.99 -4.43
N PHE A 310 14.01 -18.08 -4.88
CA PHE A 310 14.20 -17.39 -6.16
C PHE A 310 15.38 -16.43 -6.13
N GLU A 311 15.58 -15.69 -5.03
CA GLU A 311 16.73 -14.80 -4.87
C GLU A 311 18.06 -15.56 -4.93
N ALA A 312 18.14 -16.70 -4.25
CA ALA A 312 19.31 -17.57 -4.29
C ALA A 312 19.58 -18.11 -5.73
N ALA A 313 18.54 -18.65 -6.38
CA ALA A 313 18.69 -19.20 -7.73
C ALA A 313 19.06 -18.14 -8.77
N LEU A 314 18.49 -16.94 -8.69
CA LEU A 314 18.85 -15.81 -9.57
C LEU A 314 20.27 -15.32 -9.32
N ALA A 315 20.70 -15.26 -8.06
CA ALA A 315 22.07 -14.88 -7.70
C ALA A 315 23.10 -15.90 -8.21
N ASP A 316 22.82 -17.21 -8.04
CA ASP A 316 23.67 -18.30 -8.53
C ASP A 316 23.77 -18.29 -10.07
N ALA A 317 22.69 -17.94 -10.75
CA ALA A 317 22.68 -17.75 -12.21
C ALA A 317 23.32 -16.42 -12.65
N GLY A 318 23.76 -15.56 -11.73
CA GLY A 318 24.32 -14.24 -12.06
C GLY A 318 23.30 -13.27 -12.68
N ILE A 319 22.01 -13.46 -12.37
CA ILE A 319 20.92 -12.60 -12.84
C ILE A 319 20.65 -11.53 -11.79
N MET A 320 20.66 -10.27 -12.20
CA MET A 320 20.30 -9.16 -11.35
C MET A 320 18.77 -9.08 -11.16
N TYR A 321 18.34 -8.88 -9.93
CA TYR A 321 16.93 -8.82 -9.60
C TYR A 321 16.63 -7.75 -8.54
N GLN A 322 15.38 -7.35 -8.47
CA GLN A 322 14.84 -6.49 -7.42
C GLN A 322 13.64 -7.17 -6.76
N VAL A 323 13.68 -7.33 -5.43
CA VAL A 323 12.53 -7.85 -4.67
C VAL A 323 11.60 -6.69 -4.32
N ARG A 324 10.33 -6.81 -4.74
CA ARG A 324 9.29 -5.88 -4.35
C ARG A 324 8.44 -6.52 -3.24
N GLY A 325 8.28 -5.82 -2.11
CA GLY A 325 7.44 -6.28 -0.98
C GLY A 325 8.12 -7.24 0.01
N GLY A 326 9.42 -7.50 -0.15
CA GLY A 326 10.25 -8.21 0.84
C GLY A 326 10.66 -7.33 2.03
N GLU A 327 11.72 -7.70 2.77
CA GLU A 327 12.35 -6.80 3.76
C GLU A 327 12.52 -5.45 3.09
N GLY A 328 11.75 -4.47 3.55
CA GLY A 328 11.56 -3.24 2.79
C GLY A 328 12.92 -2.63 2.49
N PHE A 329 13.08 -2.11 1.28
CA PHE A 329 14.32 -1.45 0.82
C PHE A 329 14.99 -0.61 1.93
N PHE A 330 14.20 0.13 2.69
CA PHE A 330 14.66 0.95 3.82
C PHE A 330 15.08 0.16 5.07
N GLN A 331 14.75 -1.13 5.15
CA GLN A 331 15.12 -2.01 6.26
C GLN A 331 16.45 -2.74 6.02
N ARG A 332 16.95 -2.73 4.78
CA ARG A 332 18.24 -3.30 4.44
C ARG A 332 19.37 -2.59 5.18
N GLY A 333 20.33 -3.36 5.66
CA GLY A 333 21.44 -2.85 6.45
C GLY A 333 22.21 -1.73 5.76
N GLU A 334 22.50 -1.91 4.47
CA GLU A 334 23.19 -0.94 3.61
C GLU A 334 22.41 0.35 3.41
N ILE A 335 21.09 0.30 3.31
CA ILE A 335 20.26 1.50 3.17
C ILE A 335 20.17 2.27 4.49
N ARG A 336 20.07 1.57 5.62
CA ARG A 336 20.13 2.23 6.94
C ARG A 336 21.48 2.91 7.16
N GLU A 337 22.57 2.32 6.69
CA GLU A 337 23.90 2.91 6.73
C GLU A 337 23.98 4.13 5.80
N ALA A 338 23.44 4.03 4.58
CA ALA A 338 23.35 5.12 3.62
C ALA A 338 22.55 6.31 4.17
N ILE A 339 21.37 6.07 4.74
CA ILE A 339 20.55 7.14 5.36
C ILE A 339 21.31 7.80 6.51
N ARG A 340 22.01 7.05 7.34
CA ARG A 340 22.87 7.64 8.39
C ARG A 340 23.97 8.55 7.80
N ALA A 341 24.61 8.13 6.72
CA ALA A 341 25.61 8.95 6.03
C ALA A 341 25.00 10.23 5.46
N LEU A 342 23.80 10.15 4.86
CA LEU A 342 23.07 11.32 4.35
C LEU A 342 22.65 12.28 5.49
N VAL A 343 22.19 11.75 6.63
CA VAL A 343 21.90 12.56 7.82
C VAL A 343 23.15 13.22 8.37
N ALA A 344 24.29 12.54 8.37
CA ALA A 344 25.57 13.12 8.77
C ALA A 344 26.01 14.22 7.78
N ALA A 345 25.84 14.00 6.49
CA ALA A 345 26.10 15.00 5.46
C ALA A 345 25.19 16.24 5.63
N SER A 346 23.88 16.07 5.86
CA SER A 346 22.94 17.18 6.00
C SER A 346 23.21 18.11 7.19
N ARG A 347 24.05 17.70 8.13
CA ARG A 347 24.46 18.50 9.29
C ARG A 347 25.70 19.36 9.02
N ARG A 348 26.33 19.23 7.87
CA ARG A 348 27.47 20.07 7.48
C ARG A 348 26.94 21.38 6.92
N GLY A 349 27.50 22.50 7.37
CA GLY A 349 26.97 23.85 7.08
C GLY A 349 27.31 24.41 5.70
N ASP A 350 28.06 23.68 4.85
CA ASP A 350 28.59 24.08 3.55
C ASP A 350 28.20 23.12 2.42
N LEU A 351 26.91 22.71 2.40
CA LEU A 351 26.40 21.79 1.40
C LEU A 351 26.19 22.48 0.04
N PRO A 352 26.51 21.81 -1.08
CA PRO A 352 26.03 22.22 -2.40
C PRO A 352 24.49 22.30 -2.43
N ASP A 353 23.95 23.19 -3.25
CA ASP A 353 22.50 23.33 -3.45
C ASP A 353 21.84 22.12 -4.14
N ASP A 354 22.63 21.20 -4.66
CA ASP A 354 22.14 19.98 -5.33
C ASP A 354 22.11 18.78 -4.35
N PRO A 355 20.95 18.37 -3.85
CA PRO A 355 20.80 17.23 -2.95
C PRO A 355 21.28 15.91 -3.56
N VAL A 356 21.17 15.75 -4.89
CA VAL A 356 21.59 14.53 -5.60
C VAL A 356 23.10 14.43 -5.62
N ALA A 357 23.80 15.52 -5.92
CA ALA A 357 25.27 15.58 -5.90
C ALA A 357 25.81 15.29 -4.50
N VAL A 358 25.18 15.86 -3.45
CA VAL A 358 25.54 15.59 -2.06
C VAL A 358 25.30 14.11 -1.71
N ALA A 359 24.18 13.52 -2.15
CA ALA A 359 23.90 12.11 -1.92
C ALA A 359 24.94 11.20 -2.57
N ARG A 360 25.30 11.43 -3.83
CA ARG A 360 26.35 10.67 -4.54
C ARG A 360 27.68 10.77 -3.81
N ALA A 361 28.08 11.96 -3.38
CA ALA A 361 29.34 12.16 -2.64
C ALA A 361 29.32 11.46 -1.28
N ALA A 362 28.23 11.51 -0.55
CA ALA A 362 28.09 10.87 0.78
C ALA A 362 28.07 9.34 0.70
N LEU A 363 27.55 8.76 -0.41
CA LEU A 363 27.43 7.32 -0.61
C LEU A 363 28.66 6.70 -1.31
N GLY A 364 29.54 7.50 -1.90
CA GLY A 364 30.79 7.05 -2.51
C GLY A 364 31.63 6.15 -1.58
N PRO A 365 31.94 6.58 -0.34
CA PRO A 365 32.68 5.76 0.63
C PRO A 365 31.98 4.46 1.02
N LEU A 366 30.67 4.37 0.84
CA LEU A 366 29.86 3.18 1.13
C LEU A 366 29.82 2.18 -0.04
N GLY A 367 30.43 2.53 -1.19
CA GLY A 367 30.53 1.65 -2.35
C GLY A 367 29.76 2.11 -3.59
N LEU A 368 29.20 3.32 -3.60
CA LEU A 368 28.60 3.92 -4.81
C LEU A 368 29.72 4.58 -5.67
N THR A 369 30.46 3.75 -6.36
CA THR A 369 31.53 4.19 -7.29
C THR A 369 30.94 4.71 -8.60
N PRO A 370 31.66 5.60 -9.36
CA PRO A 370 31.21 6.08 -10.66
C PRO A 370 31.00 4.97 -11.71
N THR A 371 31.73 3.87 -11.57
CA THR A 371 31.63 2.69 -12.43
C THR A 371 31.16 1.48 -11.61
N GLU A 372 30.41 0.60 -12.24
CA GLU A 372 29.95 -0.64 -11.62
C GLU A 372 31.12 -1.55 -11.21
N PRO A 373 31.17 -2.06 -9.97
CA PRO A 373 32.26 -2.92 -9.51
C PRO A 373 32.14 -4.35 -10.06
N GLU A 374 33.28 -5.05 -10.22
CA GLU A 374 33.30 -6.41 -10.79
C GLU A 374 32.82 -7.51 -9.85
N GLY A 375 32.88 -7.32 -8.52
CA GLY A 375 32.47 -8.35 -7.53
C GLY A 375 30.96 -8.43 -7.35
N ALA A 376 30.38 -9.64 -7.31
CA ALA A 376 28.93 -9.85 -7.21
C ALA A 376 28.29 -9.12 -6.00
N LYS A 377 28.85 -9.27 -4.79
CA LYS A 377 28.38 -8.57 -3.59
C LYS A 377 28.60 -7.05 -3.64
N ALA A 378 29.72 -6.61 -4.22
CA ALA A 378 30.00 -5.20 -4.40
C ALA A 378 29.03 -4.57 -5.40
N ARG A 379 28.69 -5.29 -6.46
CA ARG A 379 27.72 -4.90 -7.48
C ARG A 379 26.29 -4.81 -6.88
N GLU A 380 25.86 -5.80 -6.11
CA GLU A 380 24.57 -5.78 -5.42
C GLU A 380 24.44 -4.55 -4.50
N ARG A 381 25.48 -4.27 -3.71
CA ARG A 381 25.54 -3.08 -2.86
C ARG A 381 25.52 -1.78 -3.67
N TRP A 382 26.29 -1.73 -4.74
CA TRP A 382 26.35 -0.57 -5.66
C TRP A 382 24.99 -0.28 -6.27
N GLN A 383 24.26 -1.30 -6.73
CA GLN A 383 22.91 -1.19 -7.28
C GLN A 383 21.90 -0.75 -6.23
N THR A 384 21.99 -1.29 -5.02
CA THR A 384 21.12 -0.91 -3.90
C THR A 384 21.30 0.57 -3.52
N LEU A 385 22.55 1.05 -3.49
CA LEU A 385 22.85 2.46 -3.24
C LEU A 385 22.46 3.35 -4.42
N GLY A 386 22.64 2.88 -5.66
CA GLY A 386 22.17 3.53 -6.88
C GLY A 386 20.67 3.75 -6.85
N ALA A 387 19.90 2.74 -6.52
CA ALA A 387 18.44 2.83 -6.39
C ALA A 387 17.99 3.87 -5.33
N LEU A 388 18.78 4.07 -4.27
CA LEU A 388 18.50 5.16 -3.31
C LEU A 388 18.75 6.53 -3.94
N VAL A 389 19.78 6.68 -4.76
CA VAL A 389 20.04 7.95 -5.47
C VAL A 389 18.96 8.22 -6.51
N ASP A 390 18.54 7.22 -7.27
CA ASP A 390 17.47 7.36 -8.26
C ASP A 390 16.16 7.82 -7.58
N LEU A 391 15.88 7.29 -6.39
CA LEU A 391 14.75 7.73 -5.57
C LEU A 391 14.90 9.19 -5.11
N ILE A 392 16.09 9.61 -4.73
CA ILE A 392 16.39 11.01 -4.38
C ILE A 392 16.20 11.92 -5.60
N GLU A 393 16.68 11.51 -6.77
CA GLU A 393 16.47 12.24 -8.03
C GLU A 393 14.98 12.38 -8.37
N GLU A 394 14.19 11.35 -8.15
CA GLU A 394 12.73 11.40 -8.35
C GLU A 394 12.07 12.41 -7.41
N ILE A 395 12.44 12.39 -6.12
CA ILE A 395 11.91 13.32 -5.09
C ILE A 395 12.21 14.77 -5.48
N VAL A 396 13.43 15.06 -5.91
CA VAL A 396 13.87 16.41 -6.34
C VAL A 396 13.17 16.82 -7.64
N ARG A 397 13.14 15.94 -8.64
CA ARG A 397 12.50 16.20 -9.94
C ARG A 397 11.00 16.45 -9.81
N SER A 398 10.32 15.74 -8.91
CA SER A 398 8.88 15.94 -8.63
C SER A 398 8.59 17.19 -7.80
N ARG A 399 9.62 17.94 -7.40
CA ARG A 399 9.53 19.09 -6.49
C ARG A 399 8.85 18.75 -5.16
N GLU A 400 8.96 17.51 -4.72
CA GLU A 400 8.52 17.08 -3.39
C GLU A 400 9.46 17.61 -2.30
N ALA A 401 10.75 17.76 -2.64
CA ALA A 401 11.78 18.33 -1.79
C ALA A 401 12.84 19.04 -2.67
N GLU A 402 13.37 20.15 -2.19
CA GLU A 402 14.40 20.96 -2.86
C GLU A 402 15.75 20.90 -2.12
N THR A 403 15.74 20.57 -0.84
CA THR A 403 16.92 20.50 0.03
C THR A 403 17.17 19.10 0.56
N LEU A 404 18.41 18.77 0.92
CA LEU A 404 18.75 17.45 1.48
C LEU A 404 17.96 17.12 2.79
N PRO A 405 17.73 18.06 3.73
CA PRO A 405 16.85 17.80 4.88
C PRO A 405 15.43 17.43 4.50
N GLU A 406 14.83 18.10 3.50
CA GLU A 406 13.50 17.78 3.00
C GLU A 406 13.45 16.41 2.30
N VAL A 407 14.49 16.09 1.50
CA VAL A 407 14.68 14.75 0.91
C VAL A 407 14.71 13.69 2.01
N LEU A 408 15.45 13.90 3.09
CA LEU A 408 15.51 12.97 4.22
C LEU A 408 14.16 12.81 4.92
N MET A 409 13.37 13.87 5.04
CA MET A 409 12.01 13.79 5.56
C MET A 409 11.09 12.98 4.61
N SER A 410 11.23 13.17 3.30
CA SER A 410 10.48 12.40 2.31
C SER A 410 10.88 10.93 2.31
N LEU A 411 12.17 10.62 2.38
CA LEU A 411 12.68 9.25 2.51
C LEU A 411 12.16 8.57 3.78
N ARG A 412 12.11 9.27 4.93
CA ARG A 412 11.51 8.75 6.16
C ARG A 412 10.03 8.44 5.98
N ARG A 413 9.24 9.36 5.42
CA ARG A 413 7.83 9.11 5.13
C ARG A 413 7.62 7.88 4.24
N ARG A 414 8.48 7.68 3.23
CA ARG A 414 8.43 6.51 2.33
C ARG A 414 8.88 5.23 3.04
N ALA A 415 9.88 5.30 3.92
CA ALA A 415 10.30 4.18 4.76
C ALA A 415 9.16 3.72 5.69
N ASP A 416 8.45 4.68 6.30
CA ASP A 416 7.30 4.41 7.16
C ASP A 416 6.09 3.89 6.36
N ALA A 417 5.95 4.30 5.10
CA ALA A 417 4.92 3.80 4.17
C ALA A 417 5.24 2.43 3.54
N LYS A 418 6.36 1.79 3.89
CA LYS A 418 6.83 0.51 3.33
C LYS A 418 6.91 0.47 1.80
N GLN A 419 7.25 1.58 1.15
CA GLN A 419 7.39 1.62 -0.30
C GLN A 419 8.87 1.46 -0.72
N PRO A 420 9.20 0.43 -1.52
CA PRO A 420 10.47 0.40 -2.24
C PRO A 420 10.47 1.48 -3.33
N PRO A 421 11.65 1.95 -3.80
CA PRO A 421 11.73 2.78 -4.98
C PRO A 421 11.17 2.05 -6.19
N SER A 422 10.51 2.77 -7.06
CA SER A 422 9.93 2.28 -8.32
C SER A 422 11.03 1.86 -9.31
#